data_270bf569125ebec5bc26f87fc737162e
#
_entry.id   270bf569125ebec5bc26f87fc737162e
#
_cell.length_a   1.000
_cell.length_b   1.000
_cell.length_c   1.000
_cell.angle_alpha   90.00
_cell.angle_beta   90.00
_cell.angle_gamma   90.00
#
_symmetry.space_group_name_H-M   'P 1'
#
loop_
_entity.id
_entity.type
_entity.pdbx_description
1 polymer ?
#
loop_
_entity_poly.entity_id
_entity_poly.type
_entity_poly.pdbx_seq_one_letter_code
_entity_poly.pdbx_strand_id
1 'polypeptide(L)'
;MKRTLPLFVFLFLGAFAVGSSISCDSIDEAFDCSQVCGRYRDCYDSSYDVDGCESRCRTNAANDPNVKAAADACDSCIGDKSCVSATFNCGSSCGTIVP
;
A
#
# COMPACT_ATOMS: atom_id res chain seq x y z
N MET A 1 59.12 31.55 -2.69
CA MET A 1 57.89 31.65 -1.92
C MET A 1 57.03 30.43 -2.23
N LYS A 2 56.96 29.58 -1.30
CA LYS A 2 56.14 28.36 -1.45
C LYS A 2 54.74 28.72 -0.98
N ARG A 3 53.85 28.90 -1.91
CA ARG A 3 52.44 28.99 -1.59
C ARG A 3 51.91 27.58 -1.53
N THR A 4 51.85 27.07 -0.33
CA THR A 4 51.06 25.92 -0.06
C THR A 4 49.61 26.33 -0.17
N LEU A 5 48.98 25.96 -1.26
CA LEU A 5 47.53 25.97 -1.38
C LEU A 5 47.01 24.90 -0.43
N PRO A 6 46.18 25.23 0.49
CA PRO A 6 45.48 24.21 1.20
C PRO A 6 44.51 23.53 0.21
N LEU A 7 44.80 22.30 -0.01
CA LEU A 7 43.90 21.43 -0.73
C LEU A 7 42.68 21.30 0.15
N PHE A 8 41.71 22.13 -0.09
CA PHE A 8 40.40 21.92 0.46
C PHE A 8 39.83 20.66 -0.22
N VAL A 9 40.17 19.57 0.39
CA VAL A 9 39.40 18.34 0.14
C VAL A 9 38.01 18.61 0.69
N PHE A 10 37.17 19.09 -0.17
CA PHE A 10 35.75 19.03 0.08
C PHE A 10 35.36 17.54 0.09
N LEU A 11 35.49 16.98 1.25
CA LEU A 11 34.75 15.79 1.57
C LEU A 11 33.27 16.17 1.48
N PHE A 12 32.74 16.07 0.29
CA PHE A 12 31.31 15.91 0.14
C PHE A 12 30.96 14.58 0.80
N LEU A 13 30.79 14.62 2.07
CA LEU A 13 29.91 13.68 2.74
C LEU A 13 28.54 13.95 2.14
N GLY A 14 28.31 13.33 1.00
CA GLY A 14 26.97 13.15 0.54
C GLY A 14 26.25 12.40 1.62
N ALA A 15 25.51 13.11 2.42
CA ALA A 15 24.48 12.50 3.20
C ALA A 15 23.52 11.87 2.17
N PHE A 16 23.78 10.63 1.83
CA PHE A 16 22.73 9.81 1.30
C PHE A 16 21.75 9.68 2.46
N ALA A 17 20.83 10.59 2.52
CA ALA A 17 19.58 10.27 3.11
C ALA A 17 19.13 9.02 2.35
N VAL A 18 19.40 7.89 2.92
CA VAL A 18 18.73 6.67 2.55
C VAL A 18 17.28 7.03 2.79
N GLY A 19 16.68 7.51 1.71
CA GLY A 19 15.31 7.90 1.72
C GLY A 19 14.59 6.77 2.38
N SER A 20 13.89 7.12 3.41
CA SER A 20 12.94 6.34 4.09
C SER A 20 12.55 5.11 3.30
N SER A 21 12.66 3.98 3.91
CA SER A 21 12.08 2.73 3.48
C SER A 21 10.55 2.76 3.49
N ILE A 22 9.95 3.92 3.25
CA ILE A 22 8.58 3.96 2.76
C ILE A 22 8.72 3.56 1.31
N SER A 23 8.79 2.26 1.13
CA SER A 23 8.75 1.67 -0.18
C SER A 23 7.42 2.05 -0.82
N CYS A 24 7.41 2.22 -2.12
CA CYS A 24 6.18 2.35 -2.88
C CYS A 24 5.20 1.23 -2.54
N ASP A 25 5.69 0.06 -2.14
CA ASP A 25 4.91 -1.09 -1.71
C ASP A 25 4.03 -0.80 -0.49
N SER A 26 4.53 -0.09 0.52
CA SER A 26 3.72 0.26 1.71
C SER A 26 2.62 1.26 1.38
N ILE A 27 2.88 2.18 0.46
CA ILE A 27 1.89 3.14 -0.02
C ILE A 27 0.84 2.43 -0.86
N ASP A 28 1.24 1.53 -1.73
CA ASP A 28 0.34 0.74 -2.57
C ASP A 28 -0.55 -0.16 -1.72
N GLU A 29 -0.01 -0.83 -0.72
CA GLU A 29 -0.79 -1.63 0.24
C GLU A 29 -1.83 -0.81 0.98
N ALA A 30 -1.45 0.37 1.48
CA ALA A 30 -2.38 1.25 2.16
C ALA A 30 -3.49 1.72 1.23
N PHE A 31 -3.16 2.02 -0.02
CA PHE A 31 -4.11 2.42 -1.04
C PHE A 31 -5.07 1.27 -1.40
N ASP A 32 -4.54 0.10 -1.67
CA ASP A 32 -5.32 -1.09 -1.99
C ASP A 32 -6.28 -1.46 -0.86
N CYS A 33 -5.80 -1.47 0.38
CA CYS A 33 -6.63 -1.73 1.55
C CYS A 33 -7.76 -0.70 1.70
N SER A 34 -7.44 0.57 1.51
CA SER A 34 -8.42 1.66 1.57
C SER A 34 -9.51 1.51 0.51
N GLN A 35 -9.12 1.20 -0.73
CA GLN A 35 -10.07 1.00 -1.83
C GLN A 35 -10.98 -0.19 -1.59
N VAL A 36 -10.42 -1.32 -1.19
CA VAL A 36 -11.18 -2.55 -0.94
C VAL A 36 -12.16 -2.36 0.22
N CYS A 37 -11.69 -1.84 1.34
CA CYS A 37 -12.51 -1.64 2.53
C CYS A 37 -13.61 -0.60 2.30
N GLY A 38 -13.27 0.51 1.63
CA GLY A 38 -14.24 1.54 1.27
C GLY A 38 -15.30 1.04 0.29
N ARG A 39 -14.90 0.21 -0.67
CA ARG A 39 -15.82 -0.39 -1.62
C ARG A 39 -16.81 -1.33 -0.96
N TYR A 40 -16.36 -2.12 0.00
CA TYR A 40 -17.25 -2.99 0.77
C TYR A 40 -18.31 -2.18 1.52
N ARG A 41 -17.93 -1.10 2.17
CA ARG A 41 -18.88 -0.20 2.82
C ARG A 41 -19.89 0.35 1.84
N ASP A 42 -19.43 0.85 0.69
CA ASP A 42 -20.30 1.52 -0.28
C ASP A 42 -21.25 0.54 -0.97
N CYS A 43 -20.85 -0.71 -1.15
CA CYS A 43 -21.60 -1.71 -1.88
C CYS A 43 -22.49 -2.60 -1.02
N TYR A 44 -22.10 -2.88 0.23
CA TYR A 44 -22.73 -3.93 1.01
C TYR A 44 -23.19 -3.51 2.40
N ASP A 45 -22.41 -2.66 3.07
CA ASP A 45 -22.68 -2.30 4.46
C ASP A 45 -22.22 -0.87 4.73
N SER A 46 -23.16 0.06 4.70
CA SER A 46 -22.86 1.48 4.92
C SER A 46 -22.34 1.78 6.34
N SER A 47 -22.52 0.87 7.28
CA SER A 47 -22.00 0.99 8.65
C SER A 47 -20.73 0.18 8.88
N TYR A 48 -20.13 -0.35 7.81
CA TYR A 48 -18.91 -1.15 7.90
C TYR A 48 -17.75 -0.32 8.46
N ASP A 49 -17.00 -0.94 9.38
CA ASP A 49 -15.81 -0.32 10.00
C ASP A 49 -14.63 -0.35 9.02
N VAL A 50 -14.56 0.69 8.19
CA VAL A 50 -13.49 0.86 7.19
C VAL A 50 -12.13 0.98 7.85
N ASP A 51 -12.02 1.74 8.95
CA ASP A 51 -10.73 1.94 9.64
C ASP A 51 -10.19 0.64 10.21
N GLY A 52 -11.03 -0.16 10.83
CA GLY A 52 -10.67 -1.50 11.32
C GLY A 52 -10.26 -2.45 10.19
N CYS A 53 -11.00 -2.43 9.08
CA CYS A 53 -10.69 -3.20 7.88
C CYS A 53 -9.32 -2.81 7.31
N GLU A 54 -9.06 -1.53 7.12
CA GLU A 54 -7.78 -1.02 6.60
C GLU A 54 -6.61 -1.42 7.50
N SER A 55 -6.78 -1.30 8.81
CA SER A 55 -5.75 -1.67 9.78
C SER A 55 -5.41 -3.16 9.70
N ARG A 56 -6.42 -4.04 9.66
CA ARG A 56 -6.21 -5.47 9.51
C ARG A 56 -5.55 -5.82 8.18
N CYS A 57 -6.05 -5.23 7.10
CA CYS A 57 -5.54 -5.44 5.75
C CYS A 57 -4.06 -5.07 5.67
N ARG A 58 -3.67 -3.90 6.14
CA ARG A 58 -2.27 -3.45 6.13
C ARG A 58 -1.37 -4.32 7.00
N THR A 59 -1.82 -4.66 8.19
CA THR A 59 -1.06 -5.54 9.10
C THR A 59 -0.85 -6.91 8.48
N ASN A 60 -1.89 -7.51 7.95
CA ASN A 60 -1.82 -8.83 7.35
C ASN A 60 -0.98 -8.83 6.06
N ALA A 61 -1.13 -7.81 5.23
CA ALA A 61 -0.34 -7.67 4.00
C ALA A 61 1.15 -7.46 4.29
N ALA A 62 1.48 -6.76 5.36
CA ALA A 62 2.87 -6.57 5.77
C ALA A 62 3.54 -7.86 6.26
N ASN A 63 2.76 -8.80 6.78
CA ASN A 63 3.25 -10.05 7.35
C ASN A 63 3.08 -11.27 6.43
N ASP A 64 2.26 -11.17 5.40
CA ASP A 64 1.94 -12.29 4.51
C ASP A 64 1.91 -11.82 3.04
N PRO A 65 2.86 -12.27 2.21
CA PRO A 65 2.88 -11.94 0.79
C PRO A 65 1.62 -12.36 0.03
N ASN A 66 0.94 -13.40 0.49
CA ASN A 66 -0.30 -13.86 -0.14
C ASN A 66 -1.45 -12.89 0.11
N VAL A 67 -1.50 -12.28 1.28
CA VAL A 67 -2.47 -11.22 1.61
C VAL A 67 -2.21 -9.97 0.79
N LYS A 68 -0.93 -9.59 0.65
CA LYS A 68 -0.54 -8.48 -0.22
C LYS A 68 -0.98 -8.71 -1.66
N ALA A 69 -0.70 -9.85 -2.21
CA ALA A 69 -1.11 -10.23 -3.56
C ALA A 69 -2.63 -10.25 -3.71
N ALA A 70 -3.36 -10.72 -2.69
CA ALA A 70 -4.81 -10.71 -2.68
C ALA A 70 -5.39 -9.30 -2.64
N ALA A 71 -4.78 -8.40 -1.88
CA ALA A 71 -5.19 -6.99 -1.83
C ALA A 71 -5.01 -6.30 -3.19
N ASP A 72 -3.87 -6.50 -3.84
CA ASP A 72 -3.60 -5.99 -5.18
C ASP A 72 -4.61 -6.55 -6.20
N ALA A 73 -4.84 -7.84 -6.18
CA ALA A 73 -5.77 -8.52 -7.08
C ALA A 73 -7.22 -8.07 -6.84
N CYS A 74 -7.61 -7.89 -5.58
CA CYS A 74 -8.93 -7.39 -5.21
C CYS A 74 -9.13 -5.97 -5.71
N ASP A 75 -8.20 -5.06 -5.46
CA ASP A 75 -8.26 -3.68 -5.90
C ASP A 75 -8.35 -3.58 -7.42
N SER A 76 -7.52 -4.31 -8.14
CA SER A 76 -7.54 -4.35 -9.61
C SER A 76 -8.87 -4.90 -10.14
N CYS A 77 -9.43 -5.89 -9.46
CA CYS A 77 -10.69 -6.51 -9.87
C CYS A 77 -11.89 -5.58 -9.68
N ILE A 78 -11.94 -4.85 -8.57
CA ILE A 78 -13.10 -3.98 -8.25
C ILE A 78 -13.07 -2.62 -8.93
N GLY A 79 -11.90 -2.19 -9.43
CA GLY A 79 -11.66 -0.82 -9.87
C GLY A 79 -12.71 -0.26 -10.82
N ASP A 80 -13.08 -1.01 -11.85
CA ASP A 80 -14.02 -0.57 -12.89
C ASP A 80 -15.38 -1.28 -12.84
N LYS A 81 -15.65 -2.04 -11.77
CA LYS A 81 -16.86 -2.86 -11.70
C LYS A 81 -17.93 -2.23 -10.82
N SER A 82 -19.20 -2.48 -11.18
CA SER A 82 -20.34 -2.22 -10.30
C SER A 82 -20.29 -3.12 -9.08
N CYS A 83 -21.03 -2.79 -8.03
CA CYS A 83 -21.09 -3.59 -6.81
C CYS A 83 -21.47 -5.06 -7.08
N VAL A 84 -22.44 -5.28 -7.94
CA VAL A 84 -22.90 -6.65 -8.27
C VAL A 84 -21.82 -7.42 -9.04
N SER A 85 -21.24 -6.80 -10.06
CA SER A 85 -20.18 -7.42 -10.86
C SER A 85 -18.94 -7.71 -10.02
N ALA A 86 -18.56 -6.81 -9.10
CA ALA A 86 -17.47 -7.02 -8.18
C ALA A 86 -17.70 -8.24 -7.27
N THR A 87 -18.92 -8.42 -6.78
CA THR A 87 -19.29 -9.60 -5.97
C THR A 87 -19.06 -10.90 -6.71
N PHE A 88 -19.52 -10.99 -7.94
CA PHE A 88 -19.41 -12.22 -8.72
C PHE A 88 -17.99 -12.51 -9.18
N ASN A 89 -17.25 -11.49 -9.57
CA ASN A 89 -15.98 -11.67 -10.25
C ASN A 89 -14.78 -11.53 -9.32
N CYS A 90 -14.94 -10.88 -8.17
CA CYS A 90 -13.83 -10.54 -7.27
C CYS A 90 -13.90 -11.26 -5.92
N GLY A 91 -14.90 -12.09 -5.69
CA GLY A 91 -15.14 -12.74 -4.40
C GLY A 91 -13.96 -13.56 -3.89
N SER A 92 -13.26 -14.25 -4.76
CA SER A 92 -12.10 -15.07 -4.38
C SER A 92 -10.89 -14.25 -3.99
N SER A 93 -10.64 -13.14 -4.68
CA SER A 93 -9.52 -12.23 -4.35
C SER A 93 -9.84 -11.36 -3.14
N CYS A 94 -11.07 -10.87 -3.05
CA CYS A 94 -11.47 -9.93 -2.01
C CYS A 94 -11.85 -10.63 -0.69
N GLY A 95 -12.22 -11.89 -0.72
CA GLY A 95 -12.64 -12.66 0.46
C GLY A 95 -11.57 -12.82 1.53
N THR A 96 -10.30 -12.65 1.17
CA THR A 96 -9.18 -12.64 2.12
C THR A 96 -9.07 -11.31 2.88
N ILE A 97 -9.59 -10.23 2.31
CA ILE A 97 -9.43 -8.86 2.81
C ILE A 97 -10.66 -8.41 3.61
N VAL A 98 -11.83 -8.67 3.07
CA VAL A 98 -13.10 -8.28 3.69
C VAL A 98 -13.84 -9.51 4.19
N PRO A 99 -14.63 -9.37 5.27
CA PRO A 99 -15.37 -10.49 5.85
C PRO A 99 -16.37 -11.08 4.89
#